data_cd824cf7d142d876b6bff59de752cf35
#
_entry.id   cd824cf7d142d876b6bff59de752cf35
#
_cell.length_a   1.000
_cell.length_b   1.000
_cell.length_c   1.000
_cell.angle_alpha   90.00
_cell.angle_beta   90.00
_cell.angle_gamma   90.00
#
_symmetry.space_group_name_H-M   'P 1'
#
loop_
_entity.id
_entity.type
_entity.pdbx_description
1 polymer ?
#
loop_
_entity_poly.entity_id
_entity_poly.type
_entity_poly.pdbx_seq_one_letter_code
_entity_poly.pdbx_strand_id
1 'polypeptide(L)'
;RGTTDTLELVTGSAVTVDVLVAWSDLVDAATTASPSRTATAIATATTTTILAAAGSATTTRGVKSITVRNKHASASTLVTVNLNLSATLFQIMSVTLAFGETLEYEEGMGWRVFDATGAVKIASTGAGRWLKTTVLTGGTTFTTGPATTSIFVRLVGGGGGGGGCTSVASAAGAA
;
A
#
# COMPACT_ATOMS: atom_id res chain seq x y z
N ARG A 1 -12.55 23.89 1.21
CA ARG A 1 -13.47 24.55 2.18
C ARG A 1 -14.92 24.50 1.71
N GLY A 2 -15.40 23.35 1.30
CA GLY A 2 -16.80 23.21 0.93
C GLY A 2 -17.66 22.91 2.16
N THR A 3 -18.78 23.59 2.35
CA THR A 3 -19.74 23.29 3.42
C THR A 3 -20.55 22.03 3.12
N THR A 4 -20.42 21.48 1.92
CA THR A 4 -21.13 20.29 1.42
C THR A 4 -20.18 19.14 1.08
N ASP A 5 -18.85 19.34 1.20
CA ASP A 5 -17.86 18.34 0.82
C ASP A 5 -17.85 17.20 1.83
N THR A 6 -18.06 15.97 1.38
CA THR A 6 -18.10 14.77 2.22
C THR A 6 -17.14 13.71 1.74
N LEU A 7 -16.67 12.84 2.65
CA LEU A 7 -16.06 11.57 2.30
C LEU A 7 -17.08 10.45 2.36
N GLU A 8 -17.12 9.65 1.32
CA GLU A 8 -18.04 8.53 1.18
C GLU A 8 -17.30 7.23 0.96
N LEU A 9 -17.79 6.16 1.53
CA LEU A 9 -17.35 4.80 1.26
C LEU A 9 -18.45 4.04 0.52
N VAL A 10 -18.11 3.45 -0.61
CA VAL A 10 -18.97 2.51 -1.34
C VAL A 10 -18.50 1.10 -1.06
N THR A 11 -19.40 0.25 -0.62
CA THR A 11 -19.18 -1.19 -0.43
C THR A 11 -19.85 -1.97 -1.55
N GLY A 12 -19.10 -2.81 -2.26
CA GLY A 12 -19.57 -3.55 -3.44
C GLY A 12 -20.40 -4.81 -3.11
N SER A 13 -20.40 -5.24 -1.85
CA SER A 13 -21.15 -6.41 -1.38
C SER A 13 -21.61 -6.24 0.06
N ALA A 14 -22.66 -6.97 0.46
CA ALA A 14 -23.21 -6.97 1.81
C ALA A 14 -22.27 -7.74 2.77
N VAL A 15 -21.23 -7.07 3.22
CA VAL A 15 -20.29 -7.56 4.23
C VAL A 15 -20.13 -6.56 5.35
N THR A 16 -19.73 -7.03 6.52
CA THR A 16 -19.50 -6.14 7.66
C THR A 16 -18.15 -5.45 7.50
N VAL A 17 -18.18 -4.13 7.39
CA VAL A 17 -16.99 -3.27 7.30
C VAL A 17 -17.04 -2.25 8.43
N ASP A 18 -15.99 -2.17 9.23
CA ASP A 18 -15.81 -1.12 10.23
C ASP A 18 -14.93 -0.01 9.64
N VAL A 19 -15.35 1.23 9.80
CA VAL A 19 -14.66 2.42 9.32
C VAL A 19 -14.36 3.35 10.47
N LEU A 20 -13.13 3.81 10.58
CA LEU A 20 -12.71 4.85 11.50
C LEU A 20 -12.06 5.98 10.70
N VAL A 21 -12.53 7.20 10.88
CA VAL A 21 -11.93 8.39 10.29
C VAL A 21 -11.54 9.34 11.41
N ALA A 22 -10.27 9.77 11.42
CA ALA A 22 -9.77 10.80 12.31
C ALA A 22 -9.42 12.06 11.49
N TRP A 23 -9.75 13.22 12.02
CA TRP A 23 -9.50 14.51 11.39
C TRP A 23 -9.21 15.59 12.42
N SER A 24 -8.78 16.74 11.94
CA SER A 24 -8.73 17.96 12.75
C SER A 24 -9.38 19.11 12.00
N ASP A 25 -10.09 19.93 12.73
CA ASP A 25 -10.71 21.17 12.25
C ASP A 25 -9.90 22.37 12.71
N LEU A 26 -9.61 23.26 11.77
CA LEU A 26 -9.03 24.58 12.04
C LEU A 26 -10.05 25.64 11.61
N VAL A 27 -10.54 26.40 12.57
CA VAL A 27 -11.40 27.55 12.30
C VAL A 27 -10.54 28.74 11.92
N ASP A 28 -10.95 29.55 10.93
CA ASP A 28 -10.24 30.76 10.54
C ASP A 28 -9.98 31.65 11.77
N ALA A 29 -8.79 32.21 11.84
CA ALA A 29 -8.26 32.96 12.98
C ALA A 29 -7.98 32.14 14.26
N ALA A 30 -8.28 30.83 14.31
CA ALA A 30 -7.85 29.99 15.41
C ALA A 30 -6.38 29.57 15.23
N THR A 31 -5.66 29.52 16.34
CA THR A 31 -4.25 29.06 16.37
C THR A 31 -4.11 27.57 16.71
N THR A 32 -5.22 26.96 17.13
CA THR A 32 -5.21 25.56 17.59
C THR A 32 -6.23 24.73 16.79
N ALA A 33 -5.79 23.62 16.26
CA ALA A 33 -6.66 22.64 15.58
C ALA A 33 -7.42 21.80 16.61
N SER A 34 -8.68 21.50 16.32
CA SER A 34 -9.53 20.62 17.15
C SER A 34 -9.59 19.22 16.55
N PRO A 35 -8.95 18.20 17.15
CA PRO A 35 -9.02 16.84 16.68
C PRO A 35 -10.37 16.20 16.98
N SER A 36 -10.81 15.32 16.07
CA SER A 36 -12.05 14.55 16.22
C SER A 36 -11.98 13.24 15.46
N ARG A 37 -12.99 12.37 15.65
CA ARG A 37 -13.10 11.09 14.95
C ARG A 37 -14.55 10.65 14.77
N THR A 38 -14.78 9.82 13.75
CA THR A 38 -16.05 9.13 13.50
C THR A 38 -15.78 7.65 13.32
N ALA A 39 -16.62 6.80 13.91
CA ALA A 39 -16.65 5.37 13.70
C ALA A 39 -17.98 4.98 13.06
N THR A 40 -17.95 4.19 11.99
CA THR A 40 -19.13 3.76 11.23
C THR A 40 -19.03 2.26 10.94
N ALA A 41 -20.07 1.50 11.25
CA ALA A 41 -20.21 0.11 10.85
C ALA A 41 -21.16 0.01 9.66
N ILE A 42 -20.74 -0.67 8.60
CA ILE A 42 -21.49 -0.85 7.35
C ILE A 42 -21.70 -2.36 7.15
N ALA A 43 -22.93 -2.79 6.95
CA ALA A 43 -23.27 -4.21 6.78
C ALA A 43 -23.97 -4.50 5.44
N THR A 44 -24.12 -3.52 4.58
CA THR A 44 -24.84 -3.62 3.30
C THR A 44 -24.00 -3.11 2.15
N ALA A 45 -24.33 -3.56 0.93
CA ALA A 45 -23.79 -2.96 -0.30
C ALA A 45 -24.42 -1.58 -0.51
N THR A 46 -23.70 -0.52 -0.17
CA THR A 46 -24.25 0.84 -0.16
C THR A 46 -23.14 1.90 -0.25
N THR A 47 -23.57 3.14 -0.51
CA THR A 47 -22.75 4.33 -0.32
C THR A 47 -23.07 4.93 1.06
N THR A 48 -22.04 5.12 1.86
CA THR A 48 -22.17 5.66 3.23
C THR A 48 -21.24 6.85 3.40
N THR A 49 -21.77 7.96 3.91
CA THR A 49 -20.93 9.10 4.31
C THR A 49 -20.14 8.72 5.56
N ILE A 50 -18.83 8.65 5.44
CA ILE A 50 -17.90 8.29 6.52
C ILE A 50 -17.32 9.52 7.22
N LEU A 51 -17.35 10.67 6.55
CA LEU A 51 -16.99 11.96 7.11
C LEU A 51 -17.91 13.03 6.53
N ALA A 52 -18.70 13.67 7.39
CA ALA A 52 -19.55 14.78 7.01
C ALA A 52 -18.74 16.04 6.67
N ALA A 53 -19.32 16.96 5.96
CA ALA A 53 -18.76 18.29 5.70
C ALA A 53 -18.46 19.04 7.01
N ALA A 54 -17.54 20.00 6.93
CA ALA A 54 -17.17 20.82 8.10
C ALA A 54 -18.31 21.70 8.65
N GLY A 55 -19.40 21.88 7.90
CA GLY A 55 -20.57 22.64 8.31
C GLY A 55 -20.40 24.15 8.33
N SER A 56 -19.18 24.68 8.17
CA SER A 56 -18.88 26.12 8.13
C SER A 56 -17.83 26.43 7.08
N ALA A 57 -18.02 27.49 6.32
CA ALA A 57 -17.08 27.97 5.33
C ALA A 57 -15.77 28.51 5.95
N THR A 58 -15.79 28.82 7.25
CA THR A 58 -14.63 29.28 8.01
C THR A 58 -13.81 28.14 8.63
N THR A 59 -14.24 26.89 8.47
CA THR A 59 -13.55 25.73 9.01
C THR A 59 -12.82 24.97 7.90
N THR A 60 -11.54 24.72 8.09
CA THR A 60 -10.73 23.83 7.26
C THR A 60 -10.60 22.50 7.98
N ARG A 61 -11.11 21.42 7.37
CA ARG A 61 -11.02 20.06 7.89
C ARG A 61 -9.88 19.31 7.21
N GLY A 62 -8.93 18.83 8.00
CA GLY A 62 -7.82 18.00 7.55
C GLY A 62 -8.01 16.56 8.00
N VAL A 63 -8.11 15.62 7.07
CA VAL A 63 -8.17 14.18 7.37
C VAL A 63 -6.79 13.70 7.77
N LYS A 64 -6.67 13.06 8.94
CA LYS A 64 -5.42 12.53 9.47
C LYS A 64 -5.26 11.06 9.20
N SER A 65 -6.32 10.29 9.39
CA SER A 65 -6.30 8.87 9.05
C SER A 65 -7.70 8.37 8.66
N ILE A 66 -7.71 7.33 7.82
CA ILE A 66 -8.89 6.56 7.47
C ILE A 66 -8.51 5.10 7.62
N THR A 67 -9.26 4.35 8.42
CA THR A 67 -9.11 2.90 8.56
C THR A 67 -10.39 2.23 8.13
N VAL A 68 -10.31 1.30 7.19
CA VAL A 68 -11.45 0.51 6.68
C VAL A 68 -11.11 -0.96 6.84
N ARG A 69 -11.77 -1.66 7.73
CA ARG A 69 -11.54 -3.09 8.00
C ARG A 69 -12.70 -3.95 7.53
N ASN A 70 -12.42 -4.92 6.68
CA ASN A 70 -13.37 -5.98 6.39
C ASN A 70 -13.41 -6.96 7.56
N LYS A 71 -14.51 -6.93 8.33
CA LYS A 71 -14.73 -7.74 9.53
C LYS A 71 -15.56 -9.00 9.24
N HIS A 72 -15.97 -9.21 8.00
CA HIS A 72 -16.71 -10.41 7.61
C HIS A 72 -15.86 -11.66 7.85
N ALA A 73 -16.50 -12.77 8.17
CA ALA A 73 -15.80 -14.01 8.56
C ALA A 73 -15.13 -14.73 7.38
N SER A 74 -15.59 -14.51 6.14
CA SER A 74 -15.12 -15.29 4.99
C SER A 74 -15.21 -14.59 3.63
N ALA A 75 -15.98 -13.50 3.49
CA ALA A 75 -16.22 -12.85 2.21
C ALA A 75 -15.32 -11.63 2.00
N SER A 76 -14.93 -11.40 0.75
CA SER A 76 -14.27 -10.18 0.31
C SER A 76 -15.28 -9.12 -0.14
N THR A 77 -14.86 -7.86 -0.13
CA THR A 77 -15.66 -6.76 -0.66
C THR A 77 -14.76 -5.76 -1.39
N LEU A 78 -15.27 -5.20 -2.48
CA LEU A 78 -14.69 -4.02 -3.09
C LEU A 78 -15.08 -2.81 -2.22
N VAL A 79 -14.11 -2.05 -1.76
CA VAL A 79 -14.32 -0.77 -1.10
C VAL A 79 -13.79 0.34 -1.98
N THR A 80 -14.59 1.40 -2.14
CA THR A 80 -14.19 2.59 -2.89
C THR A 80 -14.40 3.82 -2.02
N VAL A 81 -13.34 4.58 -1.82
CA VAL A 81 -13.38 5.86 -1.10
C VAL A 81 -13.51 6.97 -2.12
N ASN A 82 -14.56 7.76 -1.97
CA ASN A 82 -14.86 8.90 -2.83
C ASN A 82 -14.83 10.19 -2.00
N LEU A 83 -14.33 11.24 -2.63
CA LEU A 83 -14.54 12.61 -2.19
C LEU A 83 -15.72 13.18 -2.99
N ASN A 84 -16.76 13.59 -2.31
CA ASN A 84 -17.91 14.26 -2.90
C ASN A 84 -17.74 15.77 -2.69
N LEU A 85 -17.49 16.49 -3.78
CA LEU A 85 -17.37 17.95 -3.78
C LEU A 85 -18.60 18.54 -4.45
N SER A 86 -19.49 19.11 -3.67
CA SER A 86 -20.73 19.77 -4.19
C SER A 86 -21.48 18.89 -5.19
N ALA A 87 -21.74 17.64 -4.83
CA ALA A 87 -22.40 16.60 -5.64
C ALA A 87 -21.57 16.03 -6.82
N THR A 88 -20.30 16.41 -6.97
CA THR A 88 -19.39 15.77 -7.92
C THR A 88 -18.52 14.77 -7.18
N LEU A 89 -18.55 13.50 -7.62
CA LEU A 89 -17.79 12.41 -7.00
C LEU A 89 -16.41 12.28 -7.64
N PHE A 90 -15.40 12.25 -6.80
CA PHE A 90 -14.01 11.95 -7.16
C PHE A 90 -13.55 10.69 -6.45
N GLN A 91 -13.28 9.63 -7.21
CA GLN A 91 -12.73 8.41 -6.64
C GLN A 91 -11.27 8.63 -6.21
N ILE A 92 -11.00 8.46 -4.92
CA ILE A 92 -9.65 8.61 -4.35
C ILE A 92 -8.94 7.26 -4.32
N MET A 93 -9.63 6.21 -3.89
CA MET A 93 -9.08 4.87 -3.73
C MET A 93 -10.13 3.82 -3.99
N SER A 94 -9.72 2.70 -4.62
CA SER A 94 -10.57 1.53 -4.78
C SER A 94 -9.73 0.27 -4.61
N VAL A 95 -10.18 -0.67 -3.77
CA VAL A 95 -9.45 -1.92 -3.51
C VAL A 95 -10.41 -3.01 -3.04
N THR A 96 -10.12 -4.25 -3.41
CA THR A 96 -10.81 -5.41 -2.84
C THR A 96 -10.12 -5.84 -1.56
N LEU A 97 -10.85 -5.82 -0.45
CA LEU A 97 -10.41 -6.31 0.85
C LEU A 97 -10.93 -7.74 1.05
N ALA A 98 -10.04 -8.69 1.22
CA ALA A 98 -10.38 -10.02 1.71
C ALA A 98 -10.86 -9.94 3.17
N PHE A 99 -11.40 -11.03 3.70
CA PHE A 99 -11.80 -11.06 5.11
C PHE A 99 -10.60 -10.78 6.03
N GLY A 100 -10.83 -9.97 7.05
CA GLY A 100 -9.80 -9.56 8.02
C GLY A 100 -8.81 -8.52 7.53
N GLU A 101 -8.78 -8.19 6.23
CA GLU A 101 -7.89 -7.17 5.68
C GLU A 101 -8.33 -5.75 6.04
N THR A 102 -7.36 -4.86 6.11
CA THR A 102 -7.56 -3.47 6.47
C THR A 102 -6.93 -2.55 5.43
N LEU A 103 -7.71 -1.61 4.89
CA LEU A 103 -7.21 -0.47 4.14
C LEU A 103 -6.96 0.68 5.12
N GLU A 104 -5.81 1.29 5.05
CA GLU A 104 -5.44 2.43 5.88
C GLU A 104 -4.88 3.57 5.03
N TYR A 105 -5.34 4.76 5.34
CA TYR A 105 -4.74 6.02 4.92
C TYR A 105 -4.16 6.73 6.13
N GLU A 106 -2.98 7.25 6.02
CA GLU A 106 -2.34 8.10 7.02
C GLU A 106 -1.73 9.32 6.34
N GLU A 107 -1.95 10.50 6.92
CA GLU A 107 -1.39 11.75 6.41
C GLU A 107 0.14 11.66 6.33
N GLY A 108 0.71 11.98 5.18
CA GLY A 108 2.14 11.89 4.92
C GLY A 108 2.65 10.51 4.48
N MET A 109 1.89 9.44 4.74
CA MET A 109 2.26 8.06 4.37
C MET A 109 1.47 7.51 3.18
N GLY A 110 0.24 8.05 2.95
CA GLY A 110 -0.65 7.60 1.88
C GLY A 110 -1.42 6.32 2.22
N TRP A 111 -1.84 5.59 1.18
CA TRP A 111 -2.67 4.40 1.30
C TRP A 111 -1.85 3.12 1.43
N ARG A 112 -2.27 2.25 2.35
CA ARG A 112 -1.70 0.91 2.57
C ARG A 112 -2.81 -0.11 2.79
N VAL A 113 -2.56 -1.35 2.42
CA VAL A 113 -3.43 -2.47 2.77
C VAL A 113 -2.65 -3.41 3.68
N PHE A 114 -3.28 -3.81 4.76
CA PHE A 114 -2.76 -4.81 5.68
C PHE A 114 -3.54 -6.11 5.50
N ASP A 115 -2.86 -7.23 5.56
CA ASP A 115 -3.50 -8.53 5.58
C ASP A 115 -4.18 -8.82 6.94
N ALA A 116 -4.85 -9.96 7.05
CA ALA A 116 -5.55 -10.35 8.27
C ALA A 116 -4.63 -10.53 9.50
N THR A 117 -3.32 -10.67 9.28
CA THR A 117 -2.30 -10.80 10.34
C THR A 117 -1.70 -9.46 10.73
N GLY A 118 -2.03 -8.38 10.02
CA GLY A 118 -1.50 -7.03 10.24
C GLY A 118 -0.20 -6.74 9.49
N ALA A 119 0.25 -7.61 8.60
CA ALA A 119 1.38 -7.32 7.73
C ALA A 119 0.95 -6.48 6.54
N VAL A 120 1.81 -5.57 6.07
CA VAL A 120 1.52 -4.76 4.89
C VAL A 120 1.39 -5.68 3.68
N LYS A 121 0.21 -5.66 3.06
CA LYS A 121 -0.05 -6.40 1.82
C LYS A 121 0.65 -5.70 0.67
N ILE A 122 1.73 -6.28 0.25
CA ILE A 122 2.43 -5.83 -0.94
C ILE A 122 1.69 -6.44 -2.12
N ALA A 123 1.14 -5.59 -2.99
CA ALA A 123 0.56 -6.07 -4.24
C ALA A 123 1.61 -6.89 -4.98
N SER A 124 1.35 -8.17 -5.15
CA SER A 124 2.24 -9.10 -5.88
C SER A 124 2.17 -8.90 -7.41
N THR A 125 1.54 -7.83 -7.87
CA THR A 125 1.54 -7.44 -9.29
C THR A 125 2.90 -6.85 -9.62
N GLY A 126 3.77 -7.75 -9.99
CA GLY A 126 5.15 -7.62 -10.37
C GLY A 126 5.56 -6.47 -11.28
N ALA A 127 5.60 -5.27 -10.74
CA ALA A 127 6.36 -4.21 -11.34
C ALA A 127 7.63 -3.99 -10.51
N GLY A 128 8.69 -4.70 -10.87
CA GLY A 128 10.06 -4.27 -10.56
C GLY A 128 10.54 -4.28 -9.12
N ARG A 129 9.91 -5.02 -8.21
CA ARG A 129 10.38 -5.10 -6.84
C ARG A 129 11.34 -6.29 -6.64
N TRP A 130 12.52 -6.01 -6.10
CA TRP A 130 13.43 -7.05 -5.64
C TRP A 130 12.84 -7.77 -4.43
N LEU A 131 12.38 -9.02 -4.62
CA LEU A 131 11.81 -9.82 -3.55
C LEU A 131 12.88 -10.55 -2.75
N LYS A 132 13.98 -10.93 -3.40
CA LYS A 132 15.07 -11.68 -2.79
C LYS A 132 16.35 -11.52 -3.58
N THR A 133 17.45 -11.37 -2.88
CA THR A 133 18.81 -11.51 -3.43
C THR A 133 19.37 -12.85 -2.94
N THR A 134 19.86 -13.67 -3.86
CA THR A 134 20.54 -14.92 -3.55
C THR A 134 21.94 -14.87 -4.15
N VAL A 135 22.93 -15.04 -3.33
CA VAL A 135 24.34 -15.17 -3.78
C VAL A 135 24.62 -16.65 -3.97
N LEU A 136 24.99 -17.03 -5.19
CA LEU A 136 25.42 -18.39 -5.52
C LEU A 136 26.96 -18.42 -5.54
N THR A 137 27.55 -19.16 -4.63
CA THR A 137 28.98 -19.33 -4.52
C THR A 137 29.46 -20.61 -5.20
N GLY A 138 28.56 -21.41 -5.71
CA GLY A 138 28.82 -22.66 -6.43
C GLY A 138 27.53 -23.21 -7.04
N GLY A 139 27.67 -24.20 -7.90
CA GLY A 139 26.54 -24.82 -8.59
C GLY A 139 26.30 -24.25 -9.99
N THR A 140 25.58 -24.99 -10.81
CA THR A 140 25.33 -24.68 -12.21
C THR A 140 23.88 -24.25 -12.50
N THR A 141 22.97 -24.40 -11.53
CA THR A 141 21.55 -24.17 -11.72
C THR A 141 20.98 -23.32 -10.59
N PHE A 142 20.07 -22.43 -10.95
CA PHE A 142 19.24 -21.67 -10.03
C PHE A 142 17.78 -21.92 -10.39
N THR A 143 17.01 -22.40 -9.42
CA THR A 143 15.58 -22.65 -9.62
C THR A 143 14.79 -21.44 -9.09
N THR A 144 13.96 -20.85 -9.94
CA THR A 144 13.04 -19.77 -9.56
C THR A 144 11.83 -20.32 -8.82
N GLY A 145 11.30 -19.53 -7.89
CA GLY A 145 10.01 -19.86 -7.28
C GLY A 145 8.84 -19.71 -8.26
N PRO A 146 7.70 -20.38 -8.00
CA PRO A 146 6.56 -20.45 -8.93
C PRO A 146 5.92 -19.09 -9.26
N ALA A 147 6.14 -18.07 -8.44
CA ALA A 147 5.62 -16.71 -8.65
C ALA A 147 6.66 -15.72 -9.19
N THR A 148 7.83 -16.21 -9.64
CA THR A 148 8.89 -15.34 -10.16
C THR A 148 8.56 -14.94 -11.59
N THR A 149 8.34 -13.64 -11.83
CA THR A 149 8.04 -13.09 -13.16
C THR A 149 9.27 -12.55 -13.87
N SER A 150 10.33 -12.20 -13.12
CA SER A 150 11.60 -11.74 -13.67
C SER A 150 12.75 -12.01 -12.71
N ILE A 151 13.94 -12.22 -13.24
CA ILE A 151 15.20 -12.34 -12.49
C ILE A 151 16.23 -11.38 -13.05
N PHE A 152 17.03 -10.80 -12.17
CA PHE A 152 18.23 -10.08 -12.56
C PHE A 152 19.44 -10.91 -12.15
N VAL A 153 20.32 -11.22 -13.10
CA VAL A 153 21.52 -12.01 -12.87
C VAL A 153 22.74 -11.12 -13.03
N ARG A 154 23.55 -11.05 -11.99
CA ARG A 154 24.88 -10.44 -12.04
C ARG A 154 25.93 -11.53 -11.88
N LEU A 155 26.73 -11.72 -12.90
CA LEU A 155 27.85 -12.65 -12.88
C LEU A 155 29.11 -11.87 -12.51
N VAL A 156 29.83 -12.36 -11.51
CA VAL A 156 31.18 -11.91 -11.17
C VAL A 156 32.08 -13.09 -11.38
N GLY A 157 32.89 -13.03 -12.43
CA GLY A 157 33.95 -13.98 -12.63
C GLY A 157 34.96 -13.86 -11.50
N GLY A 158 35.42 -14.95 -10.94
CA GLY A 158 36.60 -14.92 -10.10
C GLY A 158 37.71 -14.21 -10.90
N GLY A 159 38.33 -13.21 -10.28
CA GLY A 159 39.49 -12.59 -10.87
C GLY A 159 40.43 -13.70 -11.30
N GLY A 160 40.81 -13.72 -12.56
CA GLY A 160 41.77 -14.69 -13.07
C GLY A 160 42.92 -14.71 -12.08
N GLY A 161 43.15 -15.83 -11.46
CA GLY A 161 44.33 -16.00 -10.64
C GLY A 161 45.48 -15.43 -11.46
N GLY A 162 46.19 -14.47 -10.92
CA GLY A 162 47.24 -13.80 -11.62
C GLY A 162 48.03 -14.88 -12.32
N GLY A 163 47.98 -14.86 -13.66
CA GLY A 163 48.47 -15.94 -14.47
C GLY A 163 49.87 -16.26 -13.99
N GLY A 164 49.98 -17.39 -13.36
CA GLY A 164 51.27 -17.77 -12.86
C GLY A 164 52.20 -17.69 -14.03
N CYS A 165 53.19 -16.90 -13.94
CA CYS A 165 54.20 -16.78 -14.96
C CYS A 165 54.99 -18.06 -15.14
N THR A 166 54.47 -19.12 -14.61
CA THR A 166 55.07 -20.45 -14.74
C THR A 166 55.21 -20.89 -16.17
N SER A 167 54.34 -20.40 -17.02
CA SER A 167 54.47 -20.63 -18.45
C SER A 167 55.74 -20.01 -19.05
N VAL A 168 56.23 -18.99 -18.44
CA VAL A 168 57.45 -18.32 -18.93
C VAL A 168 58.64 -19.16 -18.68
N ALA A 169 58.67 -19.87 -17.61
CA ALA A 169 59.78 -20.77 -17.32
C ALA A 169 59.93 -21.90 -18.39
N SER A 170 58.77 -22.36 -18.85
CA SER A 170 58.76 -23.36 -19.87
C SER A 170 59.26 -22.83 -21.23
N ALA A 171 58.92 -21.59 -21.50
CA ALA A 171 59.37 -20.94 -22.72
C ALA A 171 60.88 -20.72 -22.70
N ALA A 172 61.43 -20.45 -21.55
CA ALA A 172 62.89 -20.33 -21.42
C ALA A 172 63.58 -21.64 -21.62
N GLY A 173 62.92 -22.73 -21.31
CA GLY A 173 63.52 -24.04 -21.54
C GLY A 173 63.56 -24.52 -22.99
N ALA A 174 62.92 -23.78 -23.85
CA ALA A 174 62.88 -24.13 -25.27
C ALA A 174 64.02 -23.48 -26.09
N ALA A 175 64.83 -22.75 -25.48
CA ALA A 175 66.03 -22.21 -26.10
C ALA A 175 67.27 -23.11 -25.83
#